data_c1fd4bd6d6d8f0f3ea7e18d9016aa9e1
#
_entry.id   c1fd4bd6d6d8f0f3ea7e18d9016aa9e1
#
_cell.length_a   1.000
_cell.length_b   1.000
_cell.length_c   1.000
_cell.angle_alpha   90.00
_cell.angle_beta   90.00
_cell.angle_gamma   90.00
#
_symmetry.space_group_name_H-M   'P 1'
#
loop_
_entity.id
_entity.type
_entity.pdbx_description
1 polymer ?
#
loop_
_entity_poly.entity_id
_entity_poly.type
_entity_poly.pdbx_seq_one_letter_code
_entity_poly.pdbx_strand_id
1 'polypeptide(L)'
;MPLLALLHESFHDVPEAYQLKQLRVVCGSVTPEATVTLTGPFIGEHTATGTGDGPIAAAFAAVSEIMGKTIDVESLNLRSVTPGRDSVGQVFLQVRVDGRTFTAHSASTDIVEASAGALVNALNKARHADQLEAQAMADLNYWGV
;
A
#
# COMPACT_ATOMS: atom_id res chain seq x y z
N MET A 1 -27.63 14.22 -8.97
CA MET A 1 -26.59 13.19 -9.02
C MET A 1 -26.40 12.59 -7.64
N PRO A 2 -26.43 11.32 -7.56
CA PRO A 2 -26.31 10.69 -6.25
C PRO A 2 -24.93 10.90 -5.65
N LEU A 3 -24.93 11.32 -4.41
CA LEU A 3 -23.72 11.44 -3.63
C LEU A 3 -23.00 10.09 -3.55
N LEU A 4 -23.77 9.03 -3.54
CA LEU A 4 -23.23 7.69 -3.47
C LEU A 4 -22.34 7.36 -4.66
N ALA A 5 -22.72 7.80 -5.85
CA ALA A 5 -21.92 7.56 -7.04
C ALA A 5 -20.57 8.29 -6.95
N LEU A 6 -20.57 9.50 -6.40
CA LEU A 6 -19.34 10.25 -6.18
C LEU A 6 -18.44 9.54 -5.19
N LEU A 7 -18.99 9.05 -4.10
CA LEU A 7 -18.22 8.31 -3.12
C LEU A 7 -17.63 7.04 -3.70
N HIS A 8 -18.42 6.35 -4.50
CA HIS A 8 -17.97 5.13 -5.15
C HIS A 8 -16.80 5.41 -6.11
N GLU A 9 -16.92 6.46 -6.89
CA GLU A 9 -15.85 6.86 -7.79
C GLU A 9 -14.59 7.24 -7.02
N SER A 10 -14.74 7.94 -5.89
CA SER A 10 -13.60 8.31 -5.07
C SER A 10 -12.83 7.11 -4.55
N PHE A 11 -13.52 6.01 -4.26
CA PHE A 11 -12.86 4.79 -3.82
C PHE A 11 -12.06 4.13 -4.92
N HIS A 12 -12.57 4.17 -6.14
CA HIS A 12 -11.92 3.51 -7.27
C HIS A 12 -10.91 4.40 -7.97
N ASP A 13 -11.06 5.70 -7.80
CA ASP A 13 -10.27 6.68 -8.56
C ASP A 13 -9.14 7.31 -7.75
N VAL A 14 -8.68 6.63 -6.70
CA VAL A 14 -7.45 7.07 -6.02
C VAL A 14 -6.30 6.92 -7.01
N PRO A 15 -5.60 8.01 -7.34
CA PRO A 15 -4.52 7.93 -8.31
C PRO A 15 -3.43 6.98 -7.87
N GLU A 16 -2.98 6.15 -8.79
CA GLU A 16 -1.88 5.23 -8.52
C GLU A 16 -0.56 5.96 -8.67
N ALA A 17 -0.08 6.55 -7.58
CA ALA A 17 1.22 7.19 -7.54
C ALA A 17 2.34 6.16 -7.46
N TYR A 18 2.03 4.98 -6.94
CA TYR A 18 3.00 3.91 -6.76
C TYR A 18 2.43 2.61 -7.30
N GLN A 19 3.29 1.83 -7.93
CA GLN A 19 2.93 0.51 -8.42
C GLN A 19 3.99 -0.49 -8.00
N LEU A 20 3.54 -1.66 -7.58
CA LEU A 20 4.43 -2.78 -7.26
C LEU A 20 4.86 -3.44 -8.58
N LYS A 21 6.09 -3.21 -8.98
CA LYS A 21 6.61 -3.77 -10.23
C LYS A 21 7.15 -5.17 -10.04
N GLN A 22 7.85 -5.40 -8.93
CA GLN A 22 8.49 -6.68 -8.69
C GLN A 22 8.57 -6.95 -7.20
N LEU A 23 8.35 -8.21 -6.84
CA LEU A 23 8.50 -8.70 -5.48
C LEU A 23 9.22 -10.03 -5.55
N ARG A 24 10.31 -10.14 -4.82
CA ARG A 24 11.06 -11.37 -4.71
C ARG A 24 11.31 -11.65 -3.24
N VAL A 25 11.00 -12.85 -2.80
CA VAL A 25 11.14 -13.23 -1.40
C VAL A 25 12.02 -14.46 -1.30
N VAL A 26 12.96 -14.42 -0.39
CA VAL A 26 13.82 -15.57 -0.06
C VAL A 26 13.62 -15.86 1.41
N CYS A 27 13.24 -17.08 1.72
CA CYS A 27 13.08 -17.52 3.11
C CYS A 27 13.42 -19.01 3.18
N GLY A 28 13.19 -19.60 4.34
CA GLY A 28 13.54 -20.99 4.58
C GLY A 28 14.51 -21.09 5.73
N SER A 29 15.70 -21.62 5.50
CA SER A 29 16.71 -21.78 6.54
C SER A 29 17.48 -20.50 6.82
N VAL A 30 17.22 -19.42 6.08
CA VAL A 30 17.85 -18.11 6.30
C VAL A 30 16.79 -17.10 6.77
N THR A 31 17.26 -15.98 7.27
CA THR A 31 16.36 -14.89 7.67
C THR A 31 15.51 -14.47 6.46
N PRO A 32 14.21 -14.36 6.60
CA PRO A 32 13.36 -13.92 5.50
C PRO A 32 13.80 -12.57 4.95
N GLU A 33 13.95 -12.50 3.64
CA GLU A 33 14.41 -11.31 2.94
C GLU A 33 13.53 -11.07 1.73
N ALA A 34 13.13 -9.83 1.51
CA ALA A 34 12.32 -9.47 0.37
C ALA A 34 12.97 -8.33 -0.39
N THR A 35 12.98 -8.46 -1.71
CA THR A 35 13.40 -7.38 -2.60
C THR A 35 12.17 -6.88 -3.32
N VAL A 36 11.90 -5.59 -3.19
CA VAL A 36 10.72 -4.96 -3.75
C VAL A 36 11.15 -3.85 -4.70
N THR A 37 10.50 -3.78 -5.86
CA THR A 37 10.67 -2.68 -6.80
C THR A 37 9.34 -1.97 -6.93
N LEU A 38 9.35 -0.68 -6.65
CA LEU A 38 8.20 0.19 -6.84
C LEU A 38 8.48 1.17 -7.95
N THR A 39 7.46 1.49 -8.71
CA THR A 39 7.54 2.50 -9.75
C THR A 39 6.45 3.53 -9.56
N GLY A 40 6.66 4.73 -10.09
CA GLY A 40 5.65 5.76 -10.09
C GLY A 40 6.13 6.99 -10.83
N PRO A 41 5.21 7.86 -11.28
CA PRO A 41 5.59 9.05 -12.05
C PRO A 41 6.41 10.06 -11.25
N PHE A 42 6.34 10.00 -9.91
CA PHE A 42 7.02 10.95 -9.07
C PHE A 42 8.31 10.41 -8.47
N ILE A 43 8.43 9.09 -8.35
CA ILE A 43 9.60 8.49 -7.72
C ILE A 43 10.50 7.77 -8.71
N GLY A 44 10.02 7.50 -9.94
CA GLY A 44 10.74 6.67 -10.89
C GLY A 44 10.69 5.21 -10.47
N GLU A 45 11.80 4.52 -10.63
CA GLU A 45 11.89 3.11 -10.25
C GLU A 45 12.88 2.98 -9.11
N HIS A 46 12.43 2.40 -8.01
CA HIS A 46 13.26 2.19 -6.82
C HIS A 46 13.16 0.75 -6.34
N THR A 47 14.29 0.21 -5.96
CA THR A 47 14.39 -1.16 -5.46
C THR A 47 15.06 -1.13 -4.10
N ALA A 48 14.51 -1.87 -3.15
CA ALA A 48 15.12 -2.03 -1.84
C ALA A 48 14.92 -3.45 -1.35
N THR A 49 15.77 -3.85 -0.43
CA THR A 49 15.71 -5.15 0.20
C THR A 49 15.47 -4.96 1.69
N GLY A 50 14.50 -5.69 2.22
CA GLY A 50 14.18 -5.66 3.65
C GLY A 50 14.24 -7.04 4.25
N THR A 51 14.40 -7.10 5.55
CA THR A 51 14.38 -8.35 6.31
C THR A 51 13.33 -8.26 7.40
N GLY A 52 12.86 -9.39 7.86
CA GLY A 52 11.86 -9.44 8.91
C GLY A 52 11.68 -10.85 9.45
N ASP A 53 10.75 -11.00 10.37
CA ASP A 53 10.46 -12.30 11.00
C ASP A 53 9.72 -13.24 10.07
N GLY A 54 9.18 -12.73 9.00
CA GLY A 54 8.50 -13.52 7.99
C GLY A 54 8.52 -12.79 6.65
N PRO A 55 8.04 -13.43 5.59
CA PRO A 55 8.11 -12.84 4.25
C PRO A 55 7.29 -11.56 4.11
N ILE A 56 6.15 -11.46 4.79
CA ILE A 56 5.33 -10.25 4.74
C ILE A 56 6.04 -9.10 5.44
N ALA A 57 6.60 -9.35 6.64
CA ALA A 57 7.35 -8.34 7.37
C ALA A 57 8.57 -7.87 6.57
N ALA A 58 9.26 -8.79 5.91
CA ALA A 58 10.41 -8.46 5.07
C ALA A 58 10.01 -7.55 3.90
N ALA A 59 8.88 -7.88 3.24
CA ALA A 59 8.37 -7.06 2.15
C ALA A 59 7.98 -5.66 2.62
N PHE A 60 7.33 -5.56 3.77
CA PHE A 60 6.94 -4.27 4.34
C PHE A 60 8.16 -3.43 4.69
N ALA A 61 9.21 -4.06 5.22
CA ALA A 61 10.46 -3.36 5.52
C ALA A 61 11.09 -2.79 4.26
N ALA A 62 11.08 -3.54 3.17
CA ALA A 62 11.60 -3.07 1.89
C ALA A 62 10.82 -1.86 1.37
N VAL A 63 9.50 -1.92 1.45
CA VAL A 63 8.65 -0.80 1.02
C VAL A 63 8.91 0.44 1.87
N SER A 64 9.02 0.27 3.19
CA SER A 64 9.33 1.39 4.09
C SER A 64 10.65 2.05 3.71
N GLU A 65 11.64 1.25 3.37
CA GLU A 65 12.94 1.79 2.98
C GLU A 65 12.84 2.60 1.68
N ILE A 66 12.12 2.10 0.69
CA ILE A 66 11.93 2.84 -0.55
C ILE A 66 11.25 4.17 -0.29
N MET A 67 10.22 4.16 0.54
CA MET A 67 9.43 5.36 0.82
C MET A 67 10.13 6.33 1.77
N GLY A 68 11.11 5.85 2.54
CA GLY A 68 11.77 6.66 3.55
C GLY A 68 10.84 7.09 4.67
N LYS A 69 9.81 6.30 4.94
CA LYS A 69 8.81 6.60 5.95
C LYS A 69 8.65 5.46 6.92
N THR A 70 8.24 5.80 8.15
CA THR A 70 7.87 4.79 9.12
C THR A 70 6.43 4.36 8.85
N ILE A 71 6.24 3.08 8.62
CA ILE A 71 4.94 2.49 8.35
C ILE A 71 4.64 1.50 9.47
N ASP A 72 3.61 1.80 10.26
CA ASP A 72 3.21 0.94 11.37
C ASP A 72 1.98 0.14 10.95
N VAL A 73 2.10 -1.17 10.97
CA VAL A 73 0.98 -2.05 10.65
C VAL A 73 0.13 -2.20 11.91
N GLU A 74 -1.11 -1.72 11.84
CA GLU A 74 -2.04 -1.81 12.96
C GLU A 74 -2.84 -3.09 12.93
N SER A 75 -3.22 -3.55 11.74
CA SER A 75 -3.87 -4.86 11.60
C SER A 75 -3.66 -5.40 10.20
N LEU A 76 -3.61 -6.71 10.13
CA LEU A 76 -3.48 -7.44 8.87
C LEU A 76 -4.38 -8.66 8.97
N ASN A 77 -5.40 -8.72 8.14
CA ASN A 77 -6.35 -9.82 8.13
C ASN A 77 -6.33 -10.52 6.78
N LEU A 78 -6.23 -11.82 6.82
CA LEU A 78 -6.17 -12.66 5.63
C LEU A 78 -7.45 -13.44 5.52
N ARG A 79 -8.05 -13.45 4.32
CA ARG A 79 -9.27 -14.21 4.06
C ARG A 79 -9.14 -14.99 2.77
N SER A 80 -9.69 -16.18 2.76
CA SER A 80 -9.83 -16.97 1.54
C SER A 80 -11.20 -16.65 0.96
N VAL A 81 -11.23 -16.15 -0.26
CA VAL A 81 -12.47 -15.70 -0.89
C VAL A 81 -13.13 -16.81 -1.70
N THR A 82 -12.29 -17.64 -2.32
CA THR A 82 -12.78 -18.69 -3.20
C THR A 82 -12.22 -20.02 -2.74
N PRO A 83 -13.05 -20.86 -2.10
CA PRO A 83 -12.59 -22.20 -1.74
C PRO A 83 -12.38 -23.03 -3.00
N GLY A 84 -11.31 -23.82 -3.01
CA GLY A 84 -11.01 -24.70 -4.13
C GLY A 84 -9.60 -24.52 -4.63
N ARG A 85 -9.37 -25.05 -5.85
CA ARG A 85 -8.02 -25.11 -6.42
C ARG A 85 -7.42 -23.74 -6.70
N ASP A 86 -8.24 -22.80 -7.07
CA ASP A 86 -7.80 -21.45 -7.46
C ASP A 86 -8.13 -20.46 -6.38
N SER A 87 -7.87 -20.84 -5.14
CA SER A 87 -8.15 -19.97 -4.00
C SER A 87 -7.41 -18.65 -4.11
N VAL A 88 -8.16 -17.56 -4.04
CA VAL A 88 -7.60 -16.22 -4.00
C VAL A 88 -7.64 -15.76 -2.56
N GLY A 89 -6.48 -15.33 -2.06
CA GLY A 89 -6.41 -14.74 -0.74
C GLY A 89 -6.68 -13.26 -0.80
N GLN A 90 -7.50 -12.76 0.10
CA GLN A 90 -7.69 -11.32 0.29
C GLN A 90 -6.96 -10.88 1.53
N VAL A 91 -6.34 -9.73 1.43
CA VAL A 91 -5.64 -9.09 2.54
C VAL A 91 -6.34 -7.77 2.85
N PHE A 92 -6.69 -7.58 4.10
CA PHE A 92 -7.23 -6.32 4.60
C PHE A 92 -6.20 -5.75 5.56
N LEU A 93 -5.71 -4.57 5.24
CA LEU A 93 -4.60 -3.97 5.93
C LEU A 93 -5.00 -2.63 6.53
N GLN A 94 -4.60 -2.40 7.76
CA GLN A 94 -4.72 -1.10 8.41
C GLN A 94 -3.32 -0.68 8.83
N VAL A 95 -2.87 0.45 8.32
CA VAL A 95 -1.52 0.96 8.60
C VAL A 95 -1.60 2.41 9.02
N ARG A 96 -0.61 2.82 9.79
CA ARG A 96 -0.41 4.21 10.14
C ARG A 96 0.83 4.73 9.40
N VAL A 97 0.63 5.78 8.64
CA VAL A 97 1.70 6.44 7.88
C VAL A 97 1.68 7.91 8.27
N ASP A 98 2.82 8.41 8.78
CA ASP A 98 2.95 9.82 9.20
C ASP A 98 1.85 10.24 10.18
N GLY A 99 1.49 9.35 11.10
CA GLY A 99 0.50 9.63 12.13
C GLY A 99 -0.95 9.49 11.70
N ARG A 100 -1.21 9.10 10.46
CA ARG A 100 -2.55 8.90 9.93
C ARG A 100 -2.80 7.44 9.62
N THR A 101 -4.01 6.98 9.87
CA THR A 101 -4.40 5.59 9.65
C THR A 101 -5.08 5.45 8.29
N PHE A 102 -4.63 4.47 7.52
CA PHE A 102 -5.22 4.14 6.23
C PHE A 102 -5.56 2.67 6.18
N THR A 103 -6.68 2.35 5.54
CA THR A 103 -7.08 0.98 5.30
C THR A 103 -7.01 0.70 3.81
N ALA A 104 -6.59 -0.50 3.48
CA ALA A 104 -6.51 -0.91 2.09
C ALA A 104 -6.68 -2.42 2.00
N HIS A 105 -6.96 -2.89 0.80
CA HIS A 105 -7.07 -4.33 0.58
C HIS A 105 -6.49 -4.67 -0.78
N SER A 106 -6.17 -5.93 -0.93
CA SER A 106 -5.67 -6.48 -2.19
C SER A 106 -5.99 -7.97 -2.21
N ALA A 107 -5.93 -8.55 -3.38
CA ALA A 107 -6.19 -9.97 -3.55
C ALA A 107 -5.18 -10.56 -4.52
N SER A 108 -4.74 -11.77 -4.24
CA SER A 108 -3.82 -12.50 -5.10
C SER A 108 -3.81 -13.96 -4.68
N THR A 109 -3.38 -14.83 -5.59
CA THR A 109 -3.14 -16.22 -5.23
C THR A 109 -1.90 -16.37 -4.35
N ASP A 110 -1.03 -15.36 -4.35
CA ASP A 110 0.15 -15.28 -3.48
C ASP A 110 -0.14 -14.28 -2.37
N ILE A 111 -0.15 -14.76 -1.12
CA ILE A 111 -0.53 -13.93 0.01
C ILE A 111 0.50 -12.85 0.32
N VAL A 112 1.76 -13.10 0.03
CA VAL A 112 2.80 -12.09 0.23
C VAL A 112 2.64 -10.96 -0.79
N GLU A 113 2.35 -11.32 -2.04
CA GLU A 113 2.06 -10.34 -3.08
C GLU A 113 0.80 -9.54 -2.75
N ALA A 114 -0.24 -10.21 -2.26
CA ALA A 114 -1.46 -9.52 -1.85
C ALA A 114 -1.18 -8.54 -0.71
N SER A 115 -0.36 -8.94 0.26
CA SER A 115 -0.01 -8.08 1.39
C SER A 115 0.79 -6.86 0.95
N ALA A 116 1.78 -7.05 0.09
CA ALA A 116 2.56 -5.95 -0.46
C ALA A 116 1.69 -5.02 -1.31
N GLY A 117 0.78 -5.61 -2.10
CA GLY A 117 -0.16 -4.84 -2.90
C GLY A 117 -1.10 -3.99 -2.05
N ALA A 118 -1.58 -4.54 -0.93
CA ALA A 118 -2.41 -3.79 0.00
C ALA A 118 -1.63 -2.61 0.59
N LEU A 119 -0.37 -2.82 0.93
CA LEU A 119 0.46 -1.73 1.45
C LEU A 119 0.67 -0.63 0.41
N VAL A 120 0.93 -0.99 -0.83
CA VAL A 120 1.07 -0.01 -1.91
C VAL A 120 -0.23 0.75 -2.11
N ASN A 121 -1.38 0.06 -2.03
CA ASN A 121 -2.69 0.72 -2.12
C ASN A 121 -2.89 1.71 -0.97
N ALA A 122 -2.45 1.36 0.24
CA ALA A 122 -2.53 2.27 1.38
C ALA A 122 -1.64 3.50 1.17
N LEU A 123 -0.45 3.31 0.62
CA LEU A 123 0.46 4.42 0.32
C LEU A 123 -0.11 5.36 -0.75
N ASN A 124 -0.81 4.80 -1.74
CA ASN A 124 -1.50 5.61 -2.74
C ASN A 124 -2.59 6.46 -2.09
N LYS A 125 -3.33 5.90 -1.14
CA LYS A 125 -4.33 6.64 -0.39
C LYS A 125 -3.70 7.74 0.44
N ALA A 126 -2.57 7.45 1.09
CA ALA A 126 -1.87 8.42 1.92
C ALA A 126 -1.38 9.60 1.07
N ARG A 127 -0.83 9.32 -0.10
CA ARG A 127 -0.39 10.37 -1.00
C ARG A 127 -1.56 11.21 -1.51
N HIS A 128 -2.66 10.56 -1.85
CA HIS A 128 -3.85 11.27 -2.31
C HIS A 128 -4.40 12.17 -1.21
N ALA A 129 -4.41 11.71 0.04
CA ALA A 129 -4.84 12.52 1.18
C ALA A 129 -3.94 13.76 1.35
N ASP A 130 -2.63 13.58 1.20
CA ASP A 130 -1.69 14.70 1.27
C ASP A 130 -1.94 15.72 0.16
N GLN A 131 -2.24 15.26 -1.04
CA GLN A 131 -2.55 16.15 -2.15
C GLN A 131 -3.84 16.94 -1.92
N LEU A 132 -4.87 16.28 -1.39
CA LEU A 132 -6.13 16.95 -1.08
C LEU A 132 -5.94 17.99 0.01
N GLU A 133 -5.13 17.69 1.02
CA GLU A 133 -4.84 18.62 2.09
C GLU A 133 -4.05 19.83 1.58
N ALA A 134 -3.06 19.60 0.74
CA ALA A 134 -2.28 20.68 0.12
C ALA A 134 -3.17 21.58 -0.73
N GLN A 135 -4.10 20.99 -1.48
CA GLN A 135 -5.04 21.74 -2.30
C GLN A 135 -5.97 22.61 -1.43
N ALA A 136 -6.46 22.04 -0.33
CA ALA A 136 -7.31 22.79 0.59
C ALA A 136 -6.58 23.99 1.19
N MET A 137 -5.33 23.82 1.55
CA MET A 137 -4.50 24.91 2.08
C MET A 137 -4.24 25.97 1.02
N ALA A 138 -3.99 25.56 -0.22
CA ALA A 138 -3.80 26.50 -1.33
C ALA A 138 -5.06 27.33 -1.58
N ASP A 139 -6.23 26.68 -1.51
CA ASP A 139 -7.51 27.35 -1.70
C ASP A 139 -7.76 28.39 -0.61
N LEU A 140 -7.42 28.07 0.64
CA LEU A 140 -7.55 29.02 1.74
C LEU A 140 -6.67 30.24 1.52
N ASN A 141 -5.43 30.03 1.09
CA ASN A 141 -4.50 31.13 0.81
C ASN A 141 -4.99 31.97 -0.37
N TYR A 142 -5.59 31.33 -1.36
CA TYR A 142 -6.12 32.04 -2.52
C TYR A 142 -7.20 33.04 -2.16
N TRP A 143 -8.03 32.69 -1.16
CA TRP A 143 -9.12 33.60 -0.72
C TRP A 143 -8.64 34.70 0.20
N GLY A 144 -7.35 34.79 0.46
CA GLY A 144 -6.77 35.90 1.22
C GLY A 144 -7.06 35.86 2.70
N VAL A 145 -7.24 34.67 3.21
CA VAL A 145 -7.64 34.51 4.61
C VAL A 145 -6.43 34.16 5.46
#